data_95f9bad13d3a0004f3d8961a490cf569
#
_entry.id   95f9bad13d3a0004f3d8961a490cf569
#
_cell.length_a   1.000
_cell.length_b   1.000
_cell.length_c   1.000
_cell.angle_alpha   90.00
_cell.angle_beta   90.00
_cell.angle_gamma   90.00
#
_symmetry.space_group_name_H-M   'P 1'
#
loop_
_entity.id
_entity.type
_entity.pdbx_description
1 polymer ?
#
loop_
_entity_poly.entity_id
_entity_poly.type
_entity_poly.pdbx_seq_one_letter_code
_entity_poly.pdbx_strand_id
1 'polypeptide(L)'
;TFTVSLARVMKELSLKPIYMPEDPESVLISSMDVNRPGLELNRFYDYYDTSRILIFGNAETAFLRSRDPEDRFEILEAIFSKHPPAAIIARGIQPSEELLTAVTNNGVPLLGTGETTSSLVAALVAFMNTELAPRITRHGVLVEVYGEGILLVGDSGVGKSETAIELIKRGRRLIADD
;
A
#
# COMPACT_ATOMS: atom_id res chain seq x y z
N THR A 1 6.86 -1.39 14.92
CA THR A 1 6.11 -1.03 13.72
C THR A 1 6.88 -1.50 12.49
N PHE A 2 6.21 -2.17 11.60
CA PHE A 2 6.82 -2.64 10.37
C PHE A 2 6.64 -1.58 9.29
N THR A 3 7.66 -1.44 8.46
CA THR A 3 7.61 -0.56 7.29
C THR A 3 8.19 -1.30 6.10
N VAL A 4 7.86 -0.80 4.91
CA VAL A 4 8.47 -1.26 3.67
C VAL A 4 8.96 -0.05 2.92
N SER A 5 10.12 -0.16 2.27
CA SER A 5 10.65 0.97 1.50
C SER A 5 9.86 1.17 0.22
N LEU A 6 9.77 2.43 -0.22
CA LEU A 6 9.16 2.75 -1.50
C LEU A 6 9.89 2.04 -2.64
N ALA A 7 11.20 1.86 -2.52
CA ALA A 7 11.98 1.13 -3.52
C ALA A 7 11.46 -0.30 -3.71
N ARG A 8 11.12 -0.98 -2.64
CA ARG A 8 10.54 -2.33 -2.73
C ARG A 8 9.18 -2.32 -3.39
N VAL A 9 8.34 -1.37 -3.05
CA VAL A 9 7.03 -1.22 -3.68
C VAL A 9 7.19 -1.00 -5.18
N MET A 10 8.09 -0.10 -5.55
CA MET A 10 8.36 0.20 -6.96
C MET A 10 8.83 -1.03 -7.73
N LYS A 11 9.72 -1.80 -7.14
CA LYS A 11 10.26 -2.99 -7.78
C LYS A 11 9.17 -4.06 -7.94
N GLU A 12 8.42 -4.31 -6.88
CA GLU A 12 7.39 -5.36 -6.88
C GLU A 12 6.27 -5.07 -7.85
N LEU A 13 5.85 -3.82 -7.96
CA LEU A 13 4.74 -3.42 -8.81
C LEU A 13 5.19 -2.81 -10.14
N SER A 14 6.48 -2.82 -10.42
CA SER A 14 7.06 -2.25 -11.64
C SER A 14 6.64 -0.80 -11.86
N LEU A 15 6.67 -0.01 -10.80
CA LEU A 15 6.34 1.41 -10.88
C LEU A 15 7.52 2.19 -11.43
N LYS A 16 7.22 3.20 -12.24
CA LYS A 16 8.25 4.05 -12.86
C LYS A 16 8.28 5.40 -12.16
N PRO A 17 9.48 5.90 -11.80
CA PRO A 17 9.57 7.22 -11.19
C PRO A 17 9.27 8.30 -12.21
N ILE A 18 8.43 9.26 -11.83
CA ILE A 18 8.19 10.48 -12.59
C ILE A 18 8.91 11.62 -11.89
N TYR A 19 8.82 11.69 -10.57
CA TYR A 19 9.55 12.64 -9.75
C TYR A 19 9.99 11.90 -8.48
N MET A 20 11.30 11.91 -8.22
CA MET A 20 11.87 11.19 -7.08
C MET A 20 12.86 12.12 -6.37
N PRO A 21 12.41 12.85 -5.35
CA PRO A 21 13.26 13.87 -4.70
C PRO A 21 14.36 13.28 -3.82
N GLU A 22 14.20 12.04 -3.38
CA GLU A 22 15.18 11.39 -2.51
C GLU A 22 15.28 9.90 -2.85
N ASP A 23 16.23 9.22 -2.23
CA ASP A 23 16.41 7.79 -2.43
C ASP A 23 15.15 7.05 -2.00
N PRO A 24 14.52 6.27 -2.89
CA PRO A 24 13.31 5.53 -2.54
C PRO A 24 13.53 4.48 -1.44
N GLU A 25 14.77 4.06 -1.19
CA GLU A 25 15.07 3.19 -0.05
C GLU A 25 14.84 3.89 1.28
N SER A 26 14.94 5.22 1.31
CA SER A 26 14.75 6.00 2.54
C SER A 26 13.30 6.40 2.78
N VAL A 27 12.42 6.21 1.79
CA VAL A 27 10.99 6.51 1.94
C VAL A 27 10.30 5.27 2.49
N LEU A 28 9.80 5.36 3.71
CA LEU A 28 9.22 4.21 4.41
C LEU A 28 7.71 4.29 4.44
N ILE A 29 7.07 3.20 4.03
CA ILE A 29 5.61 3.09 3.99
C ILE A 29 5.17 2.25 5.17
N SER A 30 4.27 2.78 5.97
CA SER A 30 3.79 2.11 7.19
C SER A 30 2.32 1.71 7.12
N SER A 31 1.55 2.24 6.17
CA SER A 31 0.13 1.92 6.07
C SER A 31 -0.13 0.79 5.09
N MET A 32 -0.99 -0.13 5.47
CA MET A 32 -1.43 -1.21 4.60
C MET A 32 -2.49 -0.77 3.60
N ASP A 33 -3.07 0.40 3.80
CA ASP A 33 -4.11 0.94 2.93
C ASP A 33 -3.56 2.00 2.00
N VAL A 34 -4.29 2.21 0.93
CA VAL A 34 -4.02 3.28 -0.03
C VAL A 34 -5.19 4.25 -0.04
N ASN A 35 -5.00 5.42 -0.61
CA ASN A 35 -6.04 6.43 -0.68
C ASN A 35 -6.25 6.90 -2.11
N ARG A 36 -7.49 6.80 -2.58
CA ARG A 36 -7.93 7.50 -3.77
C ARG A 36 -8.56 8.80 -3.29
N PRO A 37 -7.95 9.96 -3.52
CA PRO A 37 -8.26 11.19 -2.77
C PRO A 37 -9.54 11.90 -3.23
N GLY A 38 -10.65 11.18 -3.31
CA GLY A 38 -11.93 11.76 -3.75
C GLY A 38 -12.42 12.86 -2.82
N LEU A 39 -12.40 12.63 -1.53
CA LEU A 39 -12.83 13.62 -0.55
C LEU A 39 -11.87 14.80 -0.51
N GLU A 40 -10.56 14.52 -0.52
CA GLU A 40 -9.53 15.56 -0.46
C GLU A 40 -9.56 16.46 -1.70
N LEU A 41 -9.87 15.90 -2.86
CA LEU A 41 -10.04 16.68 -4.09
C LEU A 41 -11.21 17.67 -3.96
N ASN A 42 -12.19 17.37 -3.13
CA ASN A 42 -13.30 18.24 -2.82
C ASN A 42 -13.09 19.06 -1.56
N ARG A 43 -11.84 19.20 -1.14
CA ARG A 43 -11.41 20.01 0.02
C ARG A 43 -11.98 19.53 1.35
N PHE A 44 -12.28 18.25 1.46
CA PHE A 44 -12.70 17.64 2.71
C PHE A 44 -11.54 16.79 3.24
N TYR A 45 -10.86 17.27 4.28
CA TYR A 45 -9.63 16.69 4.78
C TYR A 45 -9.78 15.94 6.10
N ASP A 46 -10.98 15.88 6.66
CA ASP A 46 -11.20 15.31 8.00
C ASP A 46 -10.75 13.85 8.11
N TYR A 47 -10.79 13.11 7.02
CA TYR A 47 -10.38 11.70 6.99
C TYR A 47 -9.10 11.47 6.20
N TYR A 48 -8.35 12.53 5.94
CA TYR A 48 -7.13 12.42 5.17
C TYR A 48 -6.03 11.77 6.01
N ASP A 49 -5.72 10.53 5.70
CA ASP A 49 -4.63 9.79 6.33
C ASP A 49 -3.35 9.97 5.50
N THR A 50 -2.46 10.82 6.00
CA THR A 50 -1.23 11.18 5.28
C THR A 50 -0.16 10.08 5.31
N SER A 51 -0.42 8.95 5.95
CA SER A 51 0.48 7.80 5.90
C SER A 51 0.24 6.90 4.70
N ARG A 52 -0.85 7.12 3.97
CA ARG A 52 -1.23 6.28 2.83
C ARG A 52 -0.67 6.81 1.52
N ILE A 53 -0.34 5.89 0.63
CA ILE A 53 0.03 6.24 -0.74
C ILE A 53 -1.23 6.72 -1.45
N LEU A 54 -1.13 7.82 -2.19
CA LEU A 54 -2.24 8.36 -2.98
C LEU A 54 -2.27 7.70 -4.35
N ILE A 55 -3.47 7.39 -4.83
CA ILE A 55 -3.67 6.79 -6.16
C ILE A 55 -4.53 7.73 -7.00
N PHE A 56 -4.01 8.08 -8.17
CA PHE A 56 -4.73 8.92 -9.14
C PHE A 56 -5.05 8.08 -10.38
N GLY A 57 -6.31 7.94 -10.68
CA GLY A 57 -6.78 7.24 -11.85
C GLY A 57 -7.67 8.12 -12.70
N ASN A 58 -8.55 7.49 -13.51
CA ASN A 58 -9.43 8.24 -14.41
C ASN A 58 -10.36 9.21 -13.69
N ALA A 59 -10.96 8.77 -12.58
CA ALA A 59 -11.92 9.59 -11.86
C ALA A 59 -11.28 10.85 -11.30
N GLU A 60 -10.14 10.69 -10.63
CA GLU A 60 -9.42 11.82 -10.05
C GLU A 60 -8.92 12.77 -11.13
N THR A 61 -8.42 12.21 -12.22
CA THR A 61 -7.92 13.02 -13.35
C THR A 61 -9.06 13.77 -14.01
N ALA A 62 -10.20 13.13 -14.23
CA ALA A 62 -11.36 13.77 -14.83
C ALA A 62 -11.87 14.92 -13.97
N PHE A 63 -11.93 14.70 -12.67
CA PHE A 63 -12.35 15.75 -11.74
C PHE A 63 -11.40 16.96 -11.84
N LEU A 64 -10.10 16.72 -11.80
CA LEU A 64 -9.10 17.80 -11.87
C LEU A 64 -9.19 18.54 -13.20
N ARG A 65 -9.42 17.83 -14.30
CA ARG A 65 -9.59 18.45 -15.61
C ARG A 65 -10.84 19.31 -15.70
N SER A 66 -11.85 19.04 -14.90
CA SER A 66 -13.07 19.83 -14.86
C SER A 66 -12.88 21.16 -14.15
N ARG A 67 -11.77 21.33 -13.43
CA ARG A 67 -11.45 22.58 -12.74
C ARG A 67 -10.49 23.39 -13.60
N ASP A 68 -10.51 24.72 -13.41
CA ASP A 68 -9.51 25.54 -14.10
C ASP A 68 -8.12 25.31 -13.49
N PRO A 69 -7.04 25.68 -14.20
CA PRO A 69 -5.68 25.39 -13.75
C PRO A 69 -5.33 25.95 -12.39
N GLU A 70 -5.80 27.13 -12.06
CA GLU A 70 -5.53 27.74 -10.76
C GLU A 70 -6.19 26.97 -9.63
N ASP A 71 -7.45 26.61 -9.79
CA ASP A 71 -8.18 25.83 -8.79
C ASP A 71 -7.59 24.44 -8.66
N ARG A 72 -7.23 23.82 -9.77
CA ARG A 72 -6.58 22.52 -9.80
C ARG A 72 -5.27 22.55 -9.02
N PHE A 73 -4.47 23.56 -9.22
CA PHE A 73 -3.21 23.70 -8.50
C PHE A 73 -3.45 23.89 -7.00
N GLU A 74 -4.41 24.72 -6.61
CA GLU A 74 -4.72 24.93 -5.18
C GLU A 74 -5.14 23.63 -4.50
N ILE A 75 -5.98 22.84 -5.17
CA ILE A 75 -6.41 21.55 -4.64
C ILE A 75 -5.20 20.64 -4.42
N LEU A 76 -4.38 20.50 -5.45
CA LEU A 76 -3.23 19.61 -5.39
C LEU A 76 -2.19 20.07 -4.39
N GLU A 77 -1.93 21.37 -4.33
CA GLU A 77 -0.99 21.94 -3.36
C GLU A 77 -1.45 21.66 -1.93
N ALA A 78 -2.72 21.80 -1.66
CA ALA A 78 -3.28 21.52 -0.33
C ALA A 78 -3.09 20.05 0.06
N ILE A 79 -3.29 19.13 -0.91
CA ILE A 79 -3.12 17.69 -0.66
C ILE A 79 -1.65 17.36 -0.38
N PHE A 80 -0.75 17.82 -1.24
CA PHE A 80 0.66 17.45 -1.13
C PHE A 80 1.41 18.21 -0.04
N SER A 81 0.90 19.35 0.40
CA SER A 81 1.46 20.07 1.55
C SER A 81 1.38 19.27 2.85
N LYS A 82 0.54 18.24 2.89
CA LYS A 82 0.44 17.33 4.04
C LYS A 82 1.48 16.20 3.98
N HIS A 83 2.30 16.18 2.96
CA HIS A 83 3.42 15.24 2.79
C HIS A 83 3.03 13.76 2.86
N PRO A 84 2.14 13.28 1.98
CA PRO A 84 1.94 11.84 1.87
C PRO A 84 3.25 11.17 1.41
N PRO A 85 3.42 9.87 1.66
CA PRO A 85 4.68 9.22 1.33
C PRO A 85 4.97 9.13 -0.16
N ALA A 86 3.94 9.04 -0.99
CA ALA A 86 4.09 8.98 -2.45
C ALA A 86 2.72 9.09 -3.11
N ALA A 87 2.72 9.38 -4.39
CA ALA A 87 1.53 9.33 -5.23
C ALA A 87 1.83 8.49 -6.46
N ILE A 88 0.83 7.74 -6.94
CA ILE A 88 0.96 6.90 -8.13
C ILE A 88 -0.13 7.26 -9.11
N ILE A 89 0.24 7.47 -10.37
CA ILE A 89 -0.71 7.66 -11.45
C ILE A 89 -0.88 6.35 -12.20
N ALA A 90 -2.11 5.88 -12.29
CA ALA A 90 -2.43 4.64 -12.99
C ALA A 90 -2.72 4.90 -14.48
N ARG A 91 -2.90 3.81 -15.24
CA ARG A 91 -3.36 3.81 -16.63
C ARG A 91 -2.48 4.54 -17.62
N GLY A 92 -1.21 4.77 -17.28
CA GLY A 92 -0.32 5.52 -18.16
C GLY A 92 -0.72 6.97 -18.36
N ILE A 93 -1.56 7.51 -17.50
CA ILE A 93 -2.01 8.89 -17.59
C ILE A 93 -0.82 9.81 -17.39
N GLN A 94 -0.72 10.84 -18.25
CA GLN A 94 0.35 11.82 -18.11
C GLN A 94 -0.03 12.83 -17.02
N PRO A 95 0.90 13.16 -16.12
CA PRO A 95 0.63 14.14 -15.09
C PRO A 95 0.46 15.54 -15.67
N SER A 96 -0.46 16.30 -15.10
CA SER A 96 -0.61 17.71 -15.46
C SER A 96 0.55 18.53 -14.91
N GLU A 97 0.76 19.72 -15.45
CA GLU A 97 1.76 20.64 -14.93
C GLU A 97 1.48 20.98 -13.47
N GLU A 98 0.21 21.17 -13.13
CA GLU A 98 -0.19 21.50 -11.75
C GLU A 98 0.18 20.38 -10.79
N LEU A 99 -0.03 19.13 -11.20
CA LEU A 99 0.37 17.99 -10.36
C LEU A 99 1.88 17.92 -10.21
N LEU A 100 2.62 18.07 -11.30
CA LEU A 100 4.09 18.07 -11.24
C LEU A 100 4.60 19.18 -10.34
N THR A 101 4.02 20.38 -10.46
CA THR A 101 4.44 21.52 -9.63
C THR A 101 4.14 21.25 -8.16
N ALA A 102 2.96 20.71 -7.85
CA ALA A 102 2.57 20.46 -6.46
C ALA A 102 3.47 19.41 -5.80
N VAL A 103 3.79 18.30 -6.49
CA VAL A 103 4.67 17.28 -5.90
C VAL A 103 6.08 17.81 -5.76
N THR A 104 6.55 18.60 -6.73
CA THR A 104 7.89 19.19 -6.68
C THR A 104 8.03 20.19 -5.53
N ASN A 105 7.03 21.06 -5.37
CA ASN A 105 7.03 22.04 -4.28
C ASN A 105 7.08 21.38 -2.91
N ASN A 106 6.50 20.21 -2.77
CA ASN A 106 6.36 19.55 -1.49
C ASN A 106 7.27 18.33 -1.31
N GLY A 107 8.11 18.05 -2.29
CA GLY A 107 9.06 16.94 -2.19
C GLY A 107 8.42 15.57 -2.08
N VAL A 108 7.27 15.36 -2.71
CA VAL A 108 6.56 14.09 -2.65
C VAL A 108 6.86 13.25 -3.90
N PRO A 109 7.32 12.00 -3.74
CA PRO A 109 7.57 11.15 -4.90
C PRO A 109 6.31 10.92 -5.73
N LEU A 110 6.45 10.97 -7.05
CA LEU A 110 5.38 10.69 -8.00
C LEU A 110 5.82 9.55 -8.91
N LEU A 111 5.01 8.50 -8.95
CA LEU A 111 5.28 7.30 -9.72
C LEU A 111 4.17 7.05 -10.73
N GLY A 112 4.47 6.27 -11.74
CA GLY A 112 3.49 5.92 -12.76
C GLY A 112 3.45 4.43 -13.05
N THR A 113 2.32 3.98 -13.55
CA THR A 113 2.14 2.62 -14.04
C THR A 113 1.14 2.61 -15.19
N GLY A 114 1.30 1.64 -16.09
CA GLY A 114 0.32 1.41 -17.15
C GLY A 114 -0.89 0.60 -16.70
N GLU A 115 -0.84 0.02 -15.51
CA GLU A 115 -1.91 -0.82 -14.99
C GLU A 115 -3.18 0.00 -14.73
N THR A 116 -4.34 -0.67 -14.77
CA THR A 116 -5.60 -0.04 -14.40
C THR A 116 -5.58 0.31 -12.91
N THR A 117 -6.40 1.27 -12.53
CA THR A 117 -6.49 1.67 -11.13
C THR A 117 -6.87 0.50 -10.23
N SER A 118 -7.85 -0.31 -10.66
CA SER A 118 -8.29 -1.47 -9.88
C SER A 118 -7.18 -2.50 -9.71
N SER A 119 -6.43 -2.81 -10.78
CA SER A 119 -5.31 -3.74 -10.70
C SER A 119 -4.21 -3.21 -9.80
N LEU A 120 -3.89 -1.92 -9.93
CA LEU A 120 -2.88 -1.29 -9.09
C LEU A 120 -3.26 -1.34 -7.62
N VAL A 121 -4.48 -0.94 -7.29
CA VAL A 121 -4.94 -0.92 -5.90
C VAL A 121 -4.92 -2.34 -5.32
N ALA A 122 -5.44 -3.32 -6.07
CA ALA A 122 -5.46 -4.70 -5.59
C ALA A 122 -4.05 -5.23 -5.34
N ALA A 123 -3.14 -5.02 -6.28
CA ALA A 123 -1.77 -5.49 -6.16
C ALA A 123 -1.04 -4.79 -5.01
N LEU A 124 -1.23 -3.49 -4.88
CA LEU A 124 -0.57 -2.71 -3.85
C LEU A 124 -1.06 -3.11 -2.45
N VAL A 125 -2.37 -3.22 -2.27
CA VAL A 125 -2.94 -3.63 -0.98
C VAL A 125 -2.48 -5.04 -0.62
N ALA A 126 -2.49 -5.96 -1.57
CA ALA A 126 -2.03 -7.34 -1.33
C ALA A 126 -0.55 -7.37 -0.91
N PHE A 127 0.29 -6.61 -1.62
CA PHE A 127 1.71 -6.54 -1.30
C PHE A 127 1.94 -5.92 0.09
N MET A 128 1.27 -4.80 0.37
CA MET A 128 1.43 -4.12 1.65
C MET A 128 0.94 -4.98 2.81
N ASN A 129 -0.16 -5.71 2.64
CA ASN A 129 -0.65 -6.61 3.66
C ASN A 129 0.36 -7.71 3.97
N THR A 130 1.03 -8.24 2.96
CA THR A 130 2.07 -9.25 3.15
C THR A 130 3.29 -8.68 3.86
N GLU A 131 3.75 -7.50 3.42
CA GLU A 131 4.98 -6.91 3.95
C GLU A 131 4.81 -6.29 5.33
N LEU A 132 3.64 -5.76 5.63
CA LEU A 132 3.36 -5.08 6.89
C LEU A 132 2.64 -5.94 7.90
N ALA A 133 2.29 -7.18 7.55
CA ALA A 133 1.64 -8.08 8.48
C ALA A 133 2.51 -8.35 9.70
N PRO A 134 1.94 -8.45 10.88
CA PRO A 134 2.70 -8.79 12.06
C PRO A 134 3.46 -10.10 11.86
N ARG A 135 4.73 -10.10 12.22
CA ARG A 135 5.59 -11.28 12.10
C ARG A 135 5.87 -11.82 13.48
N ILE A 136 5.60 -13.10 13.64
CA ILE A 136 5.79 -13.76 14.90
C ILE A 136 6.86 -14.82 14.72
N THR A 137 7.94 -14.70 15.52
CA THR A 137 8.96 -15.73 15.58
C THR A 137 8.69 -16.58 16.81
N ARG A 138 8.60 -17.88 16.63
CA ARG A 138 8.27 -18.78 17.70
C ARG A 138 9.14 -20.02 17.68
N HIS A 139 9.33 -20.55 18.85
CA HIS A 139 9.91 -21.86 19.02
C HIS A 139 8.78 -22.77 19.43
N GLY A 140 8.56 -23.84 18.73
CA GLY A 140 7.50 -24.74 19.05
C GLY A 140 6.82 -25.25 17.81
N VAL A 141 5.66 -25.80 18.00
CA VAL A 141 4.88 -26.35 16.90
C VAL A 141 4.28 -25.22 16.08
N LEU A 142 4.53 -25.27 14.80
CA LEU A 142 3.91 -24.39 13.84
C LEU A 142 2.98 -25.22 12.98
N VAL A 143 1.72 -24.95 13.05
CA VAL A 143 0.70 -25.76 12.41
C VAL A 143 -0.12 -24.91 11.47
N GLU A 144 -0.30 -25.39 10.28
CA GLU A 144 -1.24 -24.83 9.35
C GLU A 144 -2.44 -25.77 9.28
N VAL A 145 -3.60 -25.22 9.45
CA VAL A 145 -4.82 -25.99 9.37
C VAL A 145 -5.23 -26.11 7.90
N TYR A 146 -5.31 -27.34 7.41
CA TYR A 146 -5.50 -27.59 5.99
C TYR A 146 -6.75 -26.93 5.44
N GLY A 147 -6.58 -26.32 4.28
CA GLY A 147 -7.68 -25.66 3.60
C GLY A 147 -8.03 -24.30 4.16
N GLU A 148 -7.60 -24.00 5.35
CA GLU A 148 -7.96 -22.75 5.99
C GLU A 148 -6.78 -21.95 6.47
N GLY A 149 -5.62 -22.54 6.48
CA GLY A 149 -4.44 -21.83 6.92
C GLY A 149 -4.49 -21.42 8.38
N ILE A 150 -5.25 -22.10 9.20
CA ILE A 150 -5.22 -21.82 10.62
C ILE A 150 -3.89 -22.28 11.16
N LEU A 151 -3.27 -21.38 11.87
CA LEU A 151 -1.96 -21.62 12.42
C LEU A 151 -2.08 -21.94 13.89
N LEU A 152 -1.70 -23.15 14.25
CA LEU A 152 -1.58 -23.54 15.63
C LEU A 152 -0.13 -23.52 16.00
N VAL A 153 0.25 -22.62 16.86
CA VAL A 153 1.64 -22.39 17.21
C VAL A 153 1.84 -22.54 18.71
N GLY A 154 2.93 -23.14 19.04
CA GLY A 154 3.26 -23.26 20.44
C GLY A 154 4.59 -23.96 20.61
N ASP A 155 4.93 -24.24 21.84
CA ASP A 155 6.14 -25.00 22.12
C ASP A 155 5.98 -26.41 21.60
N SER A 156 7.08 -27.05 21.28
CA SER A 156 7.06 -28.41 20.78
C SER A 156 6.72 -29.44 21.84
N GLY A 157 6.00 -29.01 22.85
CA GLY A 157 5.56 -29.90 23.89
C GLY A 157 4.41 -30.78 23.46
N VAL A 158 4.15 -31.75 24.29
CA VAL A 158 3.03 -32.66 24.10
C VAL A 158 1.73 -31.87 24.08
N GLY A 159 0.82 -32.27 23.26
CA GLY A 159 -0.47 -31.60 23.15
C GLY A 159 -0.55 -30.67 21.96
N LYS A 160 0.53 -29.98 21.63
CA LYS A 160 0.50 -29.10 20.49
C LYS A 160 0.51 -29.86 19.18
N SER A 161 1.40 -30.81 19.07
CA SER A 161 1.42 -31.67 17.90
C SER A 161 0.15 -32.50 17.82
N GLU A 162 -0.34 -32.97 18.93
CA GLU A 162 -1.58 -33.69 18.98
C GLU A 162 -2.77 -32.82 18.54
N THR A 163 -2.80 -31.58 19.02
CA THR A 163 -3.82 -30.62 18.61
C THR A 163 -3.70 -30.34 17.12
N ALA A 164 -2.50 -30.23 16.61
CA ALA A 164 -2.27 -30.01 15.21
C ALA A 164 -2.80 -31.15 14.37
N ILE A 165 -2.55 -32.38 14.79
CA ILE A 165 -3.05 -33.57 14.10
C ILE A 165 -4.57 -33.58 14.12
N GLU A 166 -5.14 -33.25 15.25
CA GLU A 166 -6.60 -33.19 15.39
C GLU A 166 -7.21 -32.17 14.43
N LEU A 167 -6.57 -31.00 14.29
CA LEU A 167 -7.03 -30.00 13.35
C LEU A 167 -6.88 -30.46 11.91
N ILE A 168 -5.82 -31.19 11.61
CA ILE A 168 -5.62 -31.76 10.28
C ILE A 168 -6.78 -32.67 9.91
N LYS A 169 -7.21 -33.48 10.84
CA LYS A 169 -8.33 -34.42 10.61
C LYS A 169 -9.63 -33.71 10.33
N ARG A 170 -9.73 -32.44 10.65
CA ARG A 170 -10.91 -31.63 10.36
C ARG A 170 -10.80 -30.88 9.04
N GLY A 171 -9.92 -31.30 8.17
CA GLY A 171 -9.71 -30.65 6.90
C GLY A 171 -8.73 -29.51 6.99
N ARG A 172 -7.97 -29.47 8.04
CA ARG A 172 -6.97 -28.44 8.26
C ARG A 172 -5.60 -29.08 8.12
N ARG A 173 -4.59 -28.28 8.06
CA ARG A 173 -3.29 -28.87 7.87
C ARG A 173 -2.22 -28.28 8.76
N LEU A 174 -1.22 -29.11 8.96
CA LEU A 174 -0.02 -28.74 9.64
C LEU A 174 0.92 -28.07 8.65
N ILE A 175 1.38 -26.89 8.98
CA ILE A 175 2.37 -26.21 8.17
C ILE A 175 3.75 -26.66 8.61
N ALA A 176 3.97 -26.62 9.86
CA ALA A 176 5.21 -27.00 10.44
C ALA A 176 4.96 -27.40 11.89
N ASP A 177 5.71 -28.36 12.32
CA ASP A 177 5.64 -28.78 13.70
C ASP A 177 7.02 -28.49 14.29
N ASP A 178 7.12 -27.33 14.84
CA ASP A 178 8.39 -26.95 15.38
C ASP A 178 8.37 -26.80 16.87
#